data_e183439c5c086af70b8cf59b483b68d8
#
_entry.id   e183439c5c086af70b8cf59b483b68d8
#
_cell.length_a   1.000
_cell.length_b   1.000
_cell.length_c   1.000
_cell.angle_alpha   90.00
_cell.angle_beta   90.00
_cell.angle_gamma   90.00
#
_symmetry.space_group_name_H-M   'P 1'
#
loop_
_entity.id
_entity.type
_entity.pdbx_description
1 polymer ?
#
loop_
_entity_poly.entity_id
_entity_poly.type
_entity_poly.pdbx_seq_one_letter_code
_entity_poly.pdbx_strand_id
1 'polypeptide(L)'
;AAKILAIDSAKDMLEAARENLSQEIRLFAADLESMPFKSKSLCLVASNLTYQWSASLEKAFTECMRTLREGGRFVFSTLGPATFRELRESVNKAALLAGKNGLPPFMEFTGSGKLANLLAKAGFVGIRIENKNVVRYYKDAYELLRTLKRIGAKNPNAEGEKNLGRGALLKAAFNEYEKSHSGPAGIIATYEVLFVSCKKP
;
A
#
# COMPACT_ATOMS: atom_id res chain seq x y z
N ALA A 1 -28.78 -13.11 5.65
CA ALA A 1 -27.35 -12.95 5.86
C ALA A 1 -26.75 -12.10 4.73
N ALA A 2 -25.77 -11.25 5.04
CA ALA A 2 -25.04 -10.46 4.04
C ALA A 2 -24.15 -11.42 3.22
N LYS A 3 -24.17 -11.28 1.88
CA LYS A 3 -23.27 -12.03 1.01
C LYS A 3 -21.94 -11.29 0.96
N ILE A 4 -20.84 -12.00 1.23
CA ILE A 4 -19.48 -11.47 1.14
C ILE A 4 -18.87 -11.94 -0.17
N LEU A 5 -18.33 -10.99 -0.94
CA LEU A 5 -17.61 -11.21 -2.17
C LEU A 5 -16.19 -10.66 -1.96
N ALA A 6 -15.17 -11.45 -2.22
CA ALA A 6 -13.79 -11.01 -2.11
C ALA A 6 -13.11 -11.07 -3.49
N ILE A 7 -12.30 -10.05 -3.77
CA ILE A 7 -11.54 -9.96 -5.02
C ILE A 7 -10.05 -9.81 -4.74
N ASP A 8 -9.23 -10.42 -5.56
CA ASP A 8 -7.79 -10.19 -5.64
C ASP A 8 -7.34 -10.41 -7.08
N SER A 9 -6.35 -9.66 -7.55
CA SER A 9 -5.75 -9.87 -8.87
C SER A 9 -4.74 -11.03 -8.88
N ALA A 10 -4.18 -11.39 -7.73
CA ALA A 10 -3.20 -12.46 -7.58
C ALA A 10 -3.90 -13.80 -7.31
N LYS A 11 -3.75 -14.75 -8.25
CA LYS A 11 -4.36 -16.10 -8.13
C LYS A 11 -3.87 -16.84 -6.89
N ASP A 12 -2.57 -16.76 -6.59
CA ASP A 12 -1.97 -17.41 -5.41
C ASP A 12 -2.58 -16.92 -4.10
N MET A 13 -2.94 -15.62 -4.03
CA MET A 13 -3.64 -15.03 -2.87
C MET A 13 -5.05 -15.56 -2.73
N LEU A 14 -5.76 -15.79 -3.85
CA LEU A 14 -7.10 -16.37 -3.83
C LEU A 14 -7.07 -17.85 -3.43
N GLU A 15 -6.04 -18.59 -3.84
CA GLU A 15 -5.85 -20.00 -3.43
C GLU A 15 -5.59 -20.08 -1.93
N ALA A 16 -4.65 -19.27 -1.40
CA ALA A 16 -4.41 -19.18 0.04
C ALA A 16 -5.65 -18.72 0.83
N ALA A 17 -6.46 -17.83 0.25
CA ALA A 17 -7.71 -17.38 0.87
C ALA A 17 -8.75 -18.51 0.96
N ARG A 18 -8.86 -19.38 -0.04
CA ARG A 18 -9.78 -20.54 -0.01
C ARG A 18 -9.52 -21.51 1.14
N GLU A 19 -8.26 -21.67 1.51
CA GLU A 19 -7.87 -22.55 2.62
C GLU A 19 -8.24 -21.97 3.99
N ASN A 20 -8.34 -20.63 4.10
CA ASN A 20 -8.47 -19.91 5.36
C ASN A 20 -9.83 -19.24 5.57
N LEU A 21 -10.66 -19.11 4.52
CA LEU A 21 -11.94 -18.43 4.59
C LEU A 21 -13.11 -19.41 4.60
N SER A 22 -14.24 -18.97 5.18
CA SER A 22 -15.50 -19.71 5.11
C SER A 22 -15.92 -19.93 3.65
N GLN A 23 -16.50 -21.10 3.35
CA GLN A 23 -17.04 -21.44 2.02
C GLN A 23 -18.20 -20.54 1.56
N GLU A 24 -18.79 -19.76 2.49
CA GLU A 24 -19.81 -18.76 2.16
C GLU A 24 -19.26 -17.54 1.44
N ILE A 25 -17.92 -17.30 1.51
CA ILE A 25 -17.26 -16.18 0.84
C ILE A 25 -16.95 -16.57 -0.59
N ARG A 26 -17.48 -15.81 -1.55
CA ARG A 26 -17.18 -16.02 -2.96
C ARG A 26 -15.95 -15.23 -3.36
N LEU A 27 -14.97 -15.93 -3.94
CA LEU A 27 -13.69 -15.37 -4.37
C LEU A 27 -13.71 -15.16 -5.90
N PHE A 28 -13.22 -14.01 -6.35
CA PHE A 28 -13.12 -13.63 -7.76
C PHE A 28 -11.71 -13.12 -8.08
N ALA A 29 -11.13 -13.62 -9.16
CA ALA A 29 -9.92 -13.03 -9.71
C ALA A 29 -10.32 -11.77 -10.50
N ALA A 30 -9.98 -10.59 -9.96
CA ALA A 30 -10.35 -9.33 -10.57
C ALA A 30 -9.44 -8.18 -10.13
N ASP A 31 -9.35 -7.18 -10.99
CA ASP A 31 -8.68 -5.93 -10.71
C ASP A 31 -9.65 -4.96 -10.01
N LEU A 32 -9.15 -4.24 -9.00
CA LEU A 32 -9.91 -3.20 -8.30
C LEU A 32 -10.25 -1.99 -9.19
N GLU A 33 -9.53 -1.83 -10.31
CA GLU A 33 -9.82 -0.80 -11.32
C GLU A 33 -10.89 -1.24 -12.35
N SER A 34 -11.32 -2.53 -12.29
CA SER A 34 -12.34 -3.11 -13.17
C SER A 34 -13.06 -4.26 -12.47
N MET A 35 -13.89 -3.95 -11.50
CA MET A 35 -14.57 -4.94 -10.67
C MET A 35 -15.71 -5.64 -11.42
N PRO A 36 -15.87 -6.98 -11.32
CA PRO A 36 -16.88 -7.75 -12.06
C PRO A 36 -18.27 -7.68 -11.42
N PHE A 37 -18.60 -6.54 -10.82
CA PHE A 37 -19.88 -6.34 -10.14
C PHE A 37 -20.77 -5.37 -10.90
N LYS A 38 -22.06 -5.60 -10.83
CA LYS A 38 -23.06 -4.69 -11.42
C LYS A 38 -23.01 -3.32 -10.71
N SER A 39 -23.33 -2.27 -11.45
CA SER A 39 -23.51 -0.94 -10.89
C SER A 39 -24.57 -0.96 -9.79
N LYS A 40 -24.39 -0.17 -8.74
CA LYS A 40 -25.34 0.00 -7.62
C LYS A 40 -25.75 -1.31 -6.92
N SER A 41 -24.83 -2.30 -6.84
CA SER A 41 -25.13 -3.63 -6.29
C SER A 41 -24.59 -3.88 -4.90
N LEU A 42 -23.56 -3.13 -4.46
CA LEU A 42 -22.88 -3.33 -3.19
C LEU A 42 -23.34 -2.31 -2.14
N CYS A 43 -23.52 -2.73 -0.90
CA CYS A 43 -23.80 -1.82 0.21
C CYS A 43 -22.52 -1.34 0.92
N LEU A 44 -21.46 -2.11 0.81
CA LEU A 44 -20.16 -1.82 1.41
C LEU A 44 -19.05 -2.33 0.49
N VAL A 45 -18.02 -1.51 0.30
CA VAL A 45 -16.71 -1.92 -0.19
C VAL A 45 -15.72 -1.70 0.93
N ALA A 46 -15.00 -2.77 1.32
CA ALA A 46 -13.98 -2.71 2.36
C ALA A 46 -12.65 -3.25 1.83
N SER A 47 -11.54 -2.60 2.17
CA SER A 47 -10.21 -3.03 1.74
C SER A 47 -9.16 -2.70 2.79
N ASN A 48 -8.15 -3.55 2.91
CA ASN A 48 -7.05 -3.32 3.83
C ASN A 48 -5.71 -3.40 3.09
N LEU A 49 -4.96 -2.30 3.08
CA LEU A 49 -3.61 -2.17 2.51
C LEU A 49 -3.51 -2.71 1.06
N THR A 50 -4.48 -2.35 0.20
CA THR A 50 -4.51 -2.79 -1.21
C THR A 50 -4.33 -1.60 -2.17
N TYR A 51 -4.96 -0.46 -1.90
CA TYR A 51 -5.02 0.67 -2.83
C TYR A 51 -3.66 1.30 -3.16
N GLN A 52 -2.63 1.10 -2.34
CA GLN A 52 -1.25 1.52 -2.67
C GLN A 52 -0.66 0.79 -3.89
N TRP A 53 -1.25 -0.32 -4.30
CA TRP A 53 -0.81 -1.13 -5.45
C TRP A 53 -1.57 -0.79 -6.74
N SER A 54 -2.60 0.05 -6.66
CA SER A 54 -3.37 0.48 -7.82
C SER A 54 -2.51 1.29 -8.78
N ALA A 55 -2.60 1.00 -10.05
CA ALA A 55 -1.96 1.80 -11.11
C ALA A 55 -2.66 3.16 -11.25
N SER A 56 -3.98 3.21 -10.99
CA SER A 56 -4.78 4.43 -11.06
C SER A 56 -5.83 4.48 -9.95
N LEU A 57 -5.55 5.22 -8.88
CA LEU A 57 -6.52 5.46 -7.81
C LEU A 57 -7.82 6.13 -8.32
N GLU A 58 -7.74 6.97 -9.37
CA GLU A 58 -8.92 7.58 -9.98
C GLU A 58 -9.87 6.52 -10.54
N LYS A 59 -9.34 5.57 -11.32
CA LYS A 59 -10.12 4.45 -11.87
C LYS A 59 -10.68 3.58 -10.74
N ALA A 60 -9.85 3.21 -9.78
CA ALA A 60 -10.24 2.37 -8.66
C ALA A 60 -11.39 3.00 -7.83
N PHE A 61 -11.32 4.30 -7.56
CA PHE A 61 -12.38 5.01 -6.82
C PHE A 61 -13.64 5.19 -7.67
N THR A 62 -13.51 5.39 -8.98
CA THR A 62 -14.64 5.40 -9.91
C THR A 62 -15.36 4.06 -9.94
N GLU A 63 -14.62 2.94 -9.95
CA GLU A 63 -15.19 1.59 -9.88
C GLU A 63 -15.90 1.31 -8.54
N CYS A 64 -15.33 1.75 -7.42
CA CYS A 64 -16.01 1.68 -6.13
C CYS A 64 -17.30 2.50 -6.16
N MET A 65 -17.27 3.72 -6.68
CA MET A 65 -18.45 4.58 -6.82
C MET A 65 -19.51 3.95 -7.72
N ARG A 66 -19.12 3.33 -8.83
CA ARG A 66 -20.03 2.66 -9.76
C ARG A 66 -20.75 1.49 -9.10
N THR A 67 -19.99 0.64 -8.39
CA THR A 67 -20.50 -0.63 -7.82
C THR A 67 -21.34 -0.42 -6.56
N LEU A 68 -21.06 0.61 -5.76
CA LEU A 68 -21.84 0.95 -4.59
C LEU A 68 -23.25 1.43 -4.95
N ARG A 69 -24.25 1.00 -4.17
CA ARG A 69 -25.60 1.56 -4.19
C ARG A 69 -25.62 2.95 -3.53
N GLU A 70 -26.65 3.71 -3.73
CA GLU A 70 -26.88 4.98 -3.03
C GLU A 70 -26.88 4.75 -1.51
N GLY A 71 -26.24 5.63 -0.76
CA GLY A 71 -25.97 5.46 0.66
C GLY A 71 -24.94 4.38 1.02
N GLY A 72 -24.40 3.67 0.04
CA GLY A 72 -23.37 2.65 0.23
C GLY A 72 -22.07 3.23 0.76
N ARG A 73 -21.32 2.44 1.55
CA ARG A 73 -20.11 2.88 2.24
C ARG A 73 -18.86 2.33 1.56
N PHE A 74 -17.81 3.14 1.53
CA PHE A 74 -16.46 2.73 1.16
C PHE A 74 -15.53 2.98 2.34
N VAL A 75 -14.86 1.92 2.80
CA VAL A 75 -13.89 1.96 3.89
C VAL A 75 -12.62 1.24 3.47
N PHE A 76 -11.46 1.86 3.68
CA PHE A 76 -10.20 1.21 3.36
C PHE A 76 -9.06 1.75 4.20
N SER A 77 -7.98 0.96 4.27
CA SER A 77 -6.69 1.43 4.73
C SER A 77 -5.67 1.41 3.59
N THR A 78 -4.72 2.34 3.65
CA THR A 78 -3.60 2.41 2.72
C THR A 78 -2.37 2.98 3.42
N LEU A 79 -1.20 2.84 2.80
CA LEU A 79 0.03 3.43 3.33
C LEU A 79 0.14 4.89 2.91
N GLY A 80 0.62 5.72 3.84
CA GLY A 80 0.89 7.14 3.63
C GLY A 80 2.36 7.45 3.39
N PRO A 81 2.69 8.71 3.02
CA PRO A 81 4.02 9.12 2.56
C PRO A 81 5.12 9.03 3.63
N ALA A 82 4.77 9.02 4.93
CA ALA A 82 5.77 8.85 6.00
C ALA A 82 6.15 7.37 6.25
N THR A 83 5.58 6.43 5.48
CA THR A 83 5.98 5.01 5.56
C THR A 83 7.45 4.85 5.16
N PHE A 84 8.22 4.10 5.98
CA PHE A 84 9.67 3.87 5.82
C PHE A 84 10.51 5.15 5.77
N ARG A 85 10.10 6.19 6.49
CA ARG A 85 10.85 7.46 6.53
C ARG A 85 12.30 7.26 6.96
N GLU A 86 12.56 6.40 7.94
CA GLU A 86 13.90 6.11 8.46
C GLU A 86 14.80 5.47 7.38
N LEU A 87 14.26 4.51 6.63
CA LEU A 87 14.97 3.91 5.51
C LEU A 87 15.21 4.93 4.38
N ARG A 88 14.22 5.77 4.08
CA ARG A 88 14.33 6.82 3.05
C ARG A 88 15.39 7.86 3.41
N GLU A 89 15.45 8.29 4.66
CA GLU A 89 16.46 9.21 5.18
C GLU A 89 17.86 8.62 5.02
N SER A 90 18.04 7.35 5.40
CA SER A 90 19.32 6.65 5.29
C SER A 90 19.77 6.46 3.85
N VAL A 91 18.83 6.16 2.97
CA VAL A 91 19.05 6.04 1.52
C VAL A 91 19.47 7.37 0.92
N ASN A 92 18.79 8.46 1.26
CA ASN A 92 19.13 9.81 0.77
C ASN A 92 20.51 10.25 1.26
N LYS A 93 20.85 9.97 2.52
CA LYS A 93 22.15 10.29 3.09
C LYS A 93 23.28 9.50 2.41
N ALA A 94 23.08 8.21 2.18
CA ALA A 94 24.05 7.38 1.46
C ALA A 94 24.24 7.85 0.00
N ALA A 95 23.18 8.25 -0.68
CA ALA A 95 23.25 8.80 -2.03
C ALA A 95 24.03 10.11 -2.07
N LEU A 96 23.78 11.01 -1.14
CA LEU A 96 24.49 12.29 -1.03
C LEU A 96 26.00 12.07 -0.82
N LEU A 97 26.37 11.17 0.11
CA LEU A 97 27.78 10.83 0.37
C LEU A 97 28.48 10.19 -0.82
N ALA A 98 27.74 9.48 -1.67
CA ALA A 98 28.25 8.88 -2.91
C ALA A 98 28.26 9.85 -4.11
N GLY A 99 27.94 11.14 -3.92
CA GLY A 99 27.88 12.13 -4.99
C GLY A 99 26.80 11.83 -6.05
N LYS A 100 25.75 11.08 -5.68
CA LYS A 100 24.66 10.71 -6.59
C LYS A 100 23.43 11.59 -6.31
N ASN A 101 22.88 12.18 -7.37
CA ASN A 101 21.62 12.90 -7.30
C ASN A 101 20.44 11.92 -7.28
N GLY A 102 20.08 11.50 -6.07
CA GLY A 102 18.91 10.65 -5.83
C GLY A 102 19.13 9.15 -6.04
N LEU A 103 18.39 8.36 -5.32
CA LEU A 103 18.13 6.97 -5.64
C LEU A 103 16.86 6.88 -6.49
N PRO A 104 16.72 5.79 -7.27
CA PRO A 104 15.46 5.53 -7.95
C PRO A 104 14.32 5.59 -6.94
N PRO A 105 13.14 6.07 -7.35
CA PRO A 105 12.05 6.38 -6.45
C PRO A 105 11.73 5.17 -5.58
N PHE A 106 11.85 5.34 -4.28
CA PHE A 106 11.13 4.53 -3.34
C PHE A 106 9.66 4.63 -3.71
N MET A 107 8.92 3.56 -3.48
CA MET A 107 7.48 3.55 -3.70
C MET A 107 6.85 4.78 -3.02
N GLU A 108 6.28 5.66 -3.82
CA GLU A 108 5.62 6.87 -3.34
C GLU A 108 4.18 6.51 -2.95
N PHE A 109 3.88 6.71 -1.67
CA PHE A 109 2.53 6.52 -1.17
C PHE A 109 1.75 7.83 -1.24
N THR A 110 0.46 7.73 -1.53
CA THR A 110 -0.42 8.89 -1.69
C THR A 110 -0.80 9.47 -0.34
N GLY A 111 -0.60 10.78 -0.15
CA GLY A 111 -0.96 11.49 1.07
C GLY A 111 -2.46 11.75 1.21
N SER A 112 -2.89 12.03 2.45
CA SER A 112 -4.30 12.24 2.82
C SER A 112 -5.01 13.31 1.98
N GLY A 113 -4.35 14.45 1.71
CA GLY A 113 -4.93 15.54 0.90
C GLY A 113 -5.22 15.12 -0.55
N LYS A 114 -4.28 14.38 -1.19
CA LYS A 114 -4.49 13.85 -2.54
C LYS A 114 -5.58 12.79 -2.55
N LEU A 115 -5.64 11.90 -1.54
CA LEU A 115 -6.70 10.91 -1.42
C LEU A 115 -8.07 11.56 -1.27
N ALA A 116 -8.20 12.57 -0.40
CA ALA A 116 -9.45 13.30 -0.21
C ALA A 116 -9.94 13.94 -1.52
N ASN A 117 -9.03 14.58 -2.27
CA ASN A 117 -9.36 15.19 -3.56
C ASN A 117 -9.80 14.15 -4.60
N LEU A 118 -9.12 13.00 -4.69
CA LEU A 118 -9.49 11.94 -5.62
C LEU A 118 -10.86 11.32 -5.29
N LEU A 119 -11.13 11.09 -4.00
CA LEU A 119 -12.43 10.60 -3.55
C LEU A 119 -13.56 11.60 -3.83
N ALA A 120 -13.33 12.90 -3.56
CA ALA A 120 -14.30 13.94 -3.85
C ALA A 120 -14.58 14.04 -5.36
N LYS A 121 -13.53 13.98 -6.21
CA LYS A 121 -13.68 13.92 -7.67
C LYS A 121 -14.47 12.71 -8.15
N ALA A 122 -14.32 11.56 -7.50
CA ALA A 122 -15.10 10.36 -7.80
C ALA A 122 -16.55 10.47 -7.34
N GLY A 123 -16.93 11.52 -6.60
CA GLY A 123 -18.30 11.79 -6.15
C GLY A 123 -18.61 11.31 -4.72
N PHE A 124 -17.62 10.84 -3.95
CA PHE A 124 -17.82 10.45 -2.55
C PHE A 124 -18.06 11.67 -1.65
N VAL A 125 -18.91 11.48 -0.62
CA VAL A 125 -19.21 12.49 0.40
C VAL A 125 -18.93 11.95 1.79
N GLY A 126 -18.82 12.86 2.78
CA GLY A 126 -18.55 12.48 4.16
C GLY A 126 -17.18 11.81 4.33
N ILE A 127 -16.19 12.26 3.56
CA ILE A 127 -14.83 11.73 3.57
C ILE A 127 -14.17 12.03 4.90
N ARG A 128 -13.69 10.97 5.56
CA ARG A 128 -12.90 11.05 6.79
C ARG A 128 -11.62 10.27 6.58
N ILE A 129 -10.49 10.86 6.95
CA ILE A 129 -9.16 10.22 6.86
C ILE A 129 -8.49 10.39 8.21
N GLU A 130 -8.16 9.26 8.83
CA GLU A 130 -7.41 9.21 10.08
C GLU A 130 -6.01 8.65 9.79
N ASN A 131 -5.00 9.24 10.40
CA ASN A 131 -3.61 8.82 10.27
C ASN A 131 -3.14 8.14 11.55
N LYS A 132 -2.47 6.99 11.41
CA LYS A 132 -1.83 6.29 12.52
C LYS A 132 -0.44 5.81 12.13
N ASN A 133 0.57 6.21 12.91
CA ASN A 133 1.91 5.65 12.77
C ASN A 133 2.01 4.34 13.56
N VAL A 134 2.38 3.27 12.86
CA VAL A 134 2.67 1.96 13.44
C VAL A 134 4.17 1.71 13.33
N VAL A 135 4.83 1.58 14.46
CA VAL A 135 6.27 1.29 14.52
C VAL A 135 6.46 -0.23 14.63
N ARG A 136 7.35 -0.75 13.81
CA ARG A 136 7.82 -2.15 13.87
C ARG A 136 9.33 -2.17 14.02
N TYR A 137 9.80 -3.23 14.68
CA TYR A 137 11.22 -3.48 14.88
C TYR A 137 11.62 -4.69 14.05
N TYR A 138 12.79 -4.61 13.43
CA TYR A 138 13.40 -5.67 12.65
C TYR A 138 14.83 -5.86 13.14
N LYS A 139 15.32 -7.10 13.10
CA LYS A 139 16.69 -7.41 13.51
C LYS A 139 17.72 -6.57 12.75
N ASP A 140 17.54 -6.43 11.44
CA ASP A 140 18.41 -5.70 10.52
C ASP A 140 17.64 -5.23 9.27
N ALA A 141 18.27 -4.42 8.45
CA ALA A 141 17.69 -3.92 7.19
C ALA A 141 17.37 -5.05 6.19
N TYR A 142 18.11 -6.15 6.24
CA TYR A 142 17.86 -7.31 5.36
C TYR A 142 16.60 -8.07 5.76
N GLU A 143 16.31 -8.18 7.06
CA GLU A 143 15.05 -8.78 7.54
C GLU A 143 13.85 -7.94 7.09
N LEU A 144 13.93 -6.62 7.21
CA LEU A 144 12.90 -5.72 6.67
C LEU A 144 12.67 -5.98 5.19
N LEU A 145 13.74 -6.02 4.37
CA LEU A 145 13.61 -6.28 2.94
C LEU A 145 13.03 -7.66 2.64
N ARG A 146 13.44 -8.70 3.36
CA ARG A 146 12.87 -10.05 3.19
C ARG A 146 11.39 -10.07 3.50
N THR A 147 10.98 -9.37 4.56
CA THR A 147 9.58 -9.24 4.93
C THR A 147 8.77 -8.54 3.84
N LEU A 148 9.28 -7.42 3.31
CA LEU A 148 8.64 -6.70 2.21
C LEU A 148 8.50 -7.55 0.95
N LYS A 149 9.53 -8.32 0.59
CA LYS A 149 9.48 -9.25 -0.56
C LYS A 149 8.43 -10.34 -0.35
N ARG A 150 8.33 -10.89 0.86
CA ARG A 150 7.39 -11.98 1.19
C ARG A 150 5.93 -11.55 1.11
N ILE A 151 5.61 -10.30 1.46
CA ILE A 151 4.26 -9.74 1.33
C ILE A 151 3.95 -9.19 -0.06
N GLY A 152 4.81 -9.46 -1.05
CA GLY A 152 4.59 -9.03 -2.43
C GLY A 152 4.90 -7.57 -2.72
N ALA A 153 5.53 -6.85 -1.79
CA ALA A 153 5.96 -5.46 -1.97
C ALA A 153 7.10 -5.35 -2.98
N LYS A 154 6.86 -5.77 -4.22
CA LYS A 154 7.79 -5.56 -5.34
C LYS A 154 7.55 -4.15 -5.87
N ASN A 155 8.64 -3.38 -6.03
CA ASN A 155 8.56 -2.14 -6.80
C ASN A 155 8.40 -2.52 -8.29
N PRO A 156 7.25 -2.30 -8.94
CA PRO A 156 7.06 -2.64 -10.34
C PRO A 156 8.03 -1.89 -11.27
N ASN A 157 8.61 -0.77 -10.81
CA ASN A 157 9.59 0.02 -11.56
C ASN A 157 11.05 -0.43 -11.31
N ALA A 158 11.30 -1.53 -10.59
CA ALA A 158 12.65 -2.01 -10.29
C ALA A 158 13.28 -2.86 -11.40
N GLU A 159 12.60 -3.11 -12.49
CA GLU A 159 13.10 -3.92 -13.65
C GLU A 159 13.98 -3.14 -14.63
N GLY A 160 14.56 -2.02 -14.24
CA GLY A 160 15.51 -1.27 -15.03
C GLY A 160 16.88 -1.18 -14.36
N GLU A 161 17.90 -1.74 -14.99
CA GLU A 161 19.35 -1.60 -14.72
C GLU A 161 19.93 -2.41 -13.56
N LYS A 162 20.55 -3.53 -13.92
CA LYS A 162 21.59 -4.21 -13.13
C LYS A 162 22.86 -3.35 -13.11
N ASN A 163 22.88 -2.27 -12.34
CA ASN A 163 24.08 -1.45 -12.16
C ASN A 163 24.85 -1.92 -10.93
N LEU A 164 26.12 -2.33 -11.11
CA LEU A 164 27.06 -2.69 -10.04
C LEU A 164 27.15 -1.62 -8.93
N GLY A 165 26.97 -0.34 -9.27
CA GLY A 165 26.95 0.76 -8.31
C GLY A 165 25.72 0.81 -7.41
N ARG A 166 24.63 0.12 -7.76
CA ARG A 166 23.39 0.10 -6.97
C ARG A 166 23.51 -0.79 -5.72
N GLY A 167 24.24 -1.91 -5.84
CA GLY A 167 24.48 -2.81 -4.69
C GLY A 167 25.34 -2.17 -3.61
N ALA A 168 26.42 -1.47 -3.99
CA ALA A 168 27.26 -0.76 -3.04
C ALA A 168 26.52 0.38 -2.33
N LEU A 169 25.70 1.14 -3.05
CA LEU A 169 24.88 2.21 -2.48
C LEU A 169 23.80 1.67 -1.53
N LEU A 170 23.17 0.57 -1.88
CA LEU A 170 22.16 -0.08 -1.00
C LEU A 170 22.83 -0.58 0.29
N LYS A 171 24.03 -1.17 0.20
CA LYS A 171 24.81 -1.58 1.36
C LYS A 171 25.18 -0.38 2.25
N ALA A 172 25.62 0.73 1.65
CA ALA A 172 25.90 1.96 2.38
C ALA A 172 24.65 2.54 3.06
N ALA A 173 23.51 2.52 2.39
CA ALA A 173 22.22 2.94 2.95
C ALA A 173 21.80 2.07 4.13
N PHE A 174 22.00 0.75 4.06
CA PHE A 174 21.67 -0.16 5.17
C PHE A 174 22.60 0.05 6.37
N ASN A 175 23.89 0.22 6.15
CA ASN A 175 24.82 0.56 7.22
C ASN A 175 24.43 1.88 7.92
N GLU A 176 24.03 2.89 7.14
CA GLU A 176 23.56 4.16 7.68
C GLU A 176 22.24 4.00 8.44
N TYR A 177 21.33 3.16 7.93
CA TYR A 177 20.05 2.86 8.57
C TYR A 177 20.26 2.21 9.93
N GLU A 178 21.07 1.17 9.97
CA GLU A 178 21.42 0.47 11.23
C GLU A 178 22.11 1.39 12.21
N LYS A 179 23.01 2.28 11.73
CA LYS A 179 23.71 3.24 12.58
C LYS A 179 22.79 4.31 13.18
N SER A 180 21.86 4.83 12.39
CA SER A 180 21.07 6.01 12.77
C SER A 180 19.70 5.67 13.37
N HIS A 181 19.16 4.48 13.11
CA HIS A 181 17.79 4.11 13.48
C HIS A 181 17.69 2.76 14.19
N SER A 182 18.76 2.33 14.88
CA SER A 182 18.74 1.13 15.73
C SER A 182 18.45 1.47 17.17
N GLY A 183 17.77 0.56 17.85
CA GLY A 183 17.52 0.56 19.27
C GLY A 183 17.74 -0.83 19.88
N PRO A 184 17.43 -1.02 21.18
CA PRO A 184 17.62 -2.33 21.85
C PRO A 184 16.84 -3.48 21.20
N ALA A 185 15.76 -3.19 20.49
CA ALA A 185 14.90 -4.17 19.81
C ALA A 185 15.21 -4.34 18.30
N GLY A 186 16.28 -3.72 17.80
CA GLY A 186 16.66 -3.71 16.38
C GLY A 186 16.40 -2.40 15.67
N ILE A 187 16.34 -2.41 14.34
CA ILE A 187 16.04 -1.21 13.54
C ILE A 187 14.56 -0.88 13.57
N ILE A 188 14.26 0.41 13.50
CA ILE A 188 12.88 0.94 13.54
C ILE A 188 12.38 1.16 12.14
N ALA A 189 11.21 0.62 11.80
CA ALA A 189 10.49 0.93 10.58
C ALA A 189 9.10 1.49 10.91
N THR A 190 8.85 2.72 10.50
CA THR A 190 7.53 3.37 10.65
C THR A 190 6.66 3.10 9.44
N TYR A 191 5.43 2.69 9.71
CA TYR A 191 4.35 2.57 8.73
C TYR A 191 3.31 3.63 9.04
N GLU A 192 3.15 4.59 8.16
CA GLU A 192 2.02 5.51 8.22
C GLU A 192 0.81 4.84 7.59
N VAL A 193 -0.21 4.56 8.38
CA VAL A 193 -1.45 3.95 7.90
C VAL A 193 -2.54 5.01 7.87
N LEU A 194 -3.14 5.22 6.70
CA LEU A 194 -4.28 6.09 6.49
C LEU A 194 -5.55 5.23 6.48
N PHE A 195 -6.44 5.46 7.43
CA PHE A 195 -7.76 4.85 7.50
C PHE A 195 -8.77 5.80 6.89
N VAL A 196 -9.47 5.34 5.87
CA VAL A 196 -10.38 6.16 5.08
C VAL A 196 -11.79 5.61 5.16
N SER A 197 -12.75 6.50 5.37
CA SER A 197 -14.17 6.18 5.26
C SER A 197 -14.91 7.28 4.51
N CYS A 198 -15.82 6.88 3.63
CA CYS A 198 -16.69 7.78 2.88
C CYS A 198 -17.95 7.04 2.44
N LYS A 199 -18.89 7.75 1.83
CA LYS A 199 -20.14 7.18 1.33
C LYS A 199 -20.49 7.73 -0.05
N LYS A 200 -21.19 6.93 -0.83
CA LYS A 200 -21.91 7.37 -2.00
C LYS A 200 -23.13 8.17 -1.59
N PRO A 201 -23.41 9.35 -2.19
CA PRO A 201 -24.64 10.11 -1.94
C PRO A 201 -25.91 9.31 -2.15
#